data_d2aec219552a767295dc20e0be54c771
#
_entry.id   d2aec219552a767295dc20e0be54c771
#
_cell.length_a   1.000
_cell.length_b   1.000
_cell.length_c   1.000
_cell.angle_alpha   90.00
_cell.angle_beta   90.00
_cell.angle_gamma   90.00
#
_symmetry.space_group_name_H-M   'P 1'
#
loop_
_entity.id
_entity.type
_entity.pdbx_description
1 polymer ?
#
loop_
_entity_poly.entity_id
_entity_poly.type
_entity_poly.pdbx_seq_one_letter_code
_entity_poly.pdbx_strand_id
1 'polypeptide(L)'
;MKFTAAFTAALTGAILLVALVCPRMNAEEPAAVAAPVPRGEAGKWFVEVGPFWRTGGDVDFRVKSLPSIPFTRPSAVPTGKVGPADRVANREYNDGYMRMDYGTGVWDYDTWYWGYRNPGQVVGNQLLFHGSTLVAGGQTLPPRDAFSLDLDDEFGWEARVGRNVFDCKCVTGSVLLGVGFTSFGGNGGFDDLGYVWSSQGGVITDYYNLFTDPSLLPPAPYSGTKDGPGYVIPNMPARREISGGAGSGPPLSQIFHSVRQDIDVDLWVVSLGLDVRGKARASGEKRCFSYIVGAGLTGNFVSADSDFRWAAVQNGVAIDSASFSGDDCTAEFGVYGEAGVVLQLGERVSVSLRGRYDHVFDDAEVSFPNTNAEIDLSGVSAIAGIGISL
;
A
#
# COMPACT_ATOMS: atom_id res chain seq x y z
N MET A 1 4.25 27.39 14.08
CA MET A 1 5.17 28.40 13.50
C MET A 1 5.17 28.45 11.96
N LYS A 2 4.79 27.39 11.25
CA LYS A 2 4.66 27.40 9.77
C LYS A 2 3.46 28.24 9.27
N PHE A 3 2.38 28.28 10.04
CA PHE A 3 1.13 29.00 9.71
C PHE A 3 1.34 30.51 9.46
N THR A 4 2.10 31.17 10.34
CA THR A 4 2.35 32.63 10.22
C THR A 4 3.17 32.98 8.98
N ALA A 5 4.11 32.11 8.57
CA ALA A 5 4.96 32.37 7.42
C ALA A 5 4.22 32.23 6.08
N ALA A 6 3.38 31.20 5.94
CA ALA A 6 2.60 30.96 4.72
C ALA A 6 1.50 32.01 4.53
N PHE A 7 0.79 32.37 5.59
CA PHE A 7 -0.22 33.43 5.58
C PHE A 7 0.38 34.78 5.26
N THR A 8 1.54 35.11 5.86
CA THR A 8 2.26 36.36 5.59
C THR A 8 2.76 36.42 4.14
N ALA A 9 3.25 35.29 3.59
CA ALA A 9 3.71 35.21 2.21
C ALA A 9 2.55 35.37 1.21
N ALA A 10 1.41 34.74 1.43
CA ALA A 10 0.22 34.87 0.59
C ALA A 10 -0.37 36.28 0.64
N LEU A 11 -0.48 36.85 1.83
CA LEU A 11 -0.97 38.23 2.02
C LEU A 11 -0.02 39.26 1.42
N THR A 12 1.29 39.07 1.61
CA THR A 12 2.33 39.95 1.04
C THR A 12 2.37 39.87 -0.48
N GLY A 13 2.20 38.65 -1.04
CA GLY A 13 2.10 38.42 -2.49
C GLY A 13 0.89 39.12 -3.09
N ALA A 14 -0.28 39.03 -2.46
CA ALA A 14 -1.49 39.71 -2.90
C ALA A 14 -1.35 41.25 -2.81
N ILE A 15 -0.75 41.79 -1.74
CA ILE A 15 -0.49 43.22 -1.57
C ILE A 15 0.55 43.70 -2.58
N LEU A 16 1.60 42.93 -2.84
CA LEU A 16 2.63 43.30 -3.83
C LEU A 16 2.06 43.29 -5.25
N LEU A 17 1.15 42.38 -5.58
CA LEU A 17 0.48 42.32 -6.88
C LEU A 17 -0.46 43.52 -7.08
N VAL A 18 -1.17 43.94 -6.04
CA VAL A 18 -1.98 45.17 -6.07
C VAL A 18 -1.10 46.40 -6.27
N ALA A 19 0.08 46.47 -5.66
CA ALA A 19 1.03 47.57 -5.83
C ALA A 19 1.71 47.57 -7.21
N LEU A 20 1.91 46.41 -7.84
CA LEU A 20 2.50 46.27 -9.17
C LEU A 20 1.49 46.60 -10.29
N VAL A 21 0.20 46.32 -10.05
CA VAL A 21 -0.88 46.52 -11.03
C VAL A 21 -1.40 47.98 -11.03
N CYS A 22 -1.11 48.79 -9.99
CA CYS A 22 -1.36 50.21 -9.99
C CYS A 22 -0.09 50.97 -10.45
N PRO A 23 0.12 51.22 -11.75
CA PRO A 23 1.21 52.10 -12.19
C PRO A 23 0.99 53.47 -11.59
N ARG A 24 2.04 54.03 -11.00
CA ARG A 24 2.07 55.44 -10.57
C ARG A 24 1.70 56.31 -11.74
N MET A 25 0.47 56.77 -11.78
CA MET A 25 0.06 57.82 -12.71
C MET A 25 0.58 59.16 -12.18
N ASN A 26 1.79 59.48 -12.56
CA ASN A 26 2.26 60.86 -12.65
C ASN A 26 2.04 61.28 -14.09
N ALA A 27 0.99 62.09 -14.32
CA ALA A 27 1.02 63.16 -15.33
C ALA A 27 -0.33 63.84 -15.39
N GLU A 28 -0.30 65.10 -15.20
CA GLU A 28 -1.36 66.04 -15.56
C GLU A 28 -1.69 65.92 -17.05
N GLU A 29 -2.96 65.69 -17.36
CA GLU A 29 -3.51 65.92 -18.68
C GLU A 29 -4.89 66.59 -18.56
N PRO A 30 -5.22 67.56 -19.43
CA PRO A 30 -6.31 68.53 -19.19
C PRO A 30 -7.68 67.92 -19.38
N ALA A 31 -8.59 68.43 -18.60
CA ALA A 31 -9.99 68.03 -18.45
C ALA A 31 -10.78 67.94 -19.79
N ALA A 32 -10.92 66.67 -20.26
CA ALA A 32 -12.06 66.34 -21.13
C ALA A 32 -13.26 65.95 -20.24
N VAL A 33 -14.40 66.52 -20.54
CA VAL A 33 -15.67 66.32 -19.84
C VAL A 33 -15.96 64.80 -19.72
N ALA A 34 -15.74 64.30 -18.56
CA ALA A 34 -15.96 62.90 -18.24
C ALA A 34 -17.45 62.60 -18.25
N ALA A 35 -17.87 61.65 -19.08
CA ALA A 35 -19.13 60.94 -18.90
C ALA A 35 -19.24 60.42 -17.48
N PRO A 36 -20.42 60.41 -16.84
CA PRO A 36 -20.57 59.99 -15.46
C PRO A 36 -20.07 58.56 -15.28
N VAL A 37 -18.98 58.42 -14.55
CA VAL A 37 -18.46 57.14 -14.11
C VAL A 37 -19.55 56.48 -13.28
N PRO A 38 -20.01 55.27 -13.59
CA PRO A 38 -20.99 54.57 -12.76
C PRO A 38 -20.45 54.52 -11.32
N ARG A 39 -21.19 55.11 -10.42
CA ARG A 39 -20.84 55.14 -8.99
C ARG A 39 -20.82 53.74 -8.44
N GLY A 40 -19.68 53.35 -7.95
CA GLY A 40 -19.36 52.40 -6.91
C GLY A 40 -20.17 51.11 -6.88
N GLU A 41 -19.52 50.01 -7.25
CA GLU A 41 -20.01 48.66 -6.98
C GLU A 41 -19.79 48.24 -5.53
N ALA A 42 -19.20 49.11 -4.68
CA ALA A 42 -19.00 48.85 -3.26
C ALA A 42 -20.35 48.61 -2.56
N GLY A 43 -20.40 47.53 -1.78
CA GLY A 43 -21.60 47.11 -1.06
C GLY A 43 -22.53 46.17 -1.82
N LYS A 44 -22.33 45.94 -3.13
CA LYS A 44 -23.11 44.98 -3.91
C LYS A 44 -22.74 43.56 -3.57
N TRP A 45 -23.74 42.70 -3.52
CA TRP A 45 -23.59 41.30 -3.40
C TRP A 45 -23.52 40.61 -4.77
N PHE A 46 -22.87 39.49 -4.85
CA PHE A 46 -22.94 38.60 -6.02
C PHE A 46 -22.94 37.15 -5.59
N VAL A 47 -23.48 36.30 -6.43
CA VAL A 47 -23.47 34.86 -6.31
C VAL A 47 -22.84 34.30 -7.57
N GLU A 48 -21.98 33.29 -7.44
CA GLU A 48 -21.37 32.59 -8.54
C GLU A 48 -21.49 31.10 -8.30
N VAL A 49 -21.86 30.33 -9.35
CA VAL A 49 -21.96 28.86 -9.30
C VAL A 49 -21.36 28.31 -10.58
N GLY A 50 -20.66 27.20 -10.46
CA GLY A 50 -20.12 26.55 -11.64
C GLY A 50 -19.47 25.21 -11.34
N PRO A 51 -19.24 24.40 -12.39
CA PRO A 51 -18.43 23.20 -12.30
C PRO A 51 -16.97 23.57 -12.16
N PHE A 52 -16.23 22.67 -11.52
CA PHE A 52 -14.77 22.67 -11.56
C PHE A 52 -14.27 21.27 -11.86
N TRP A 53 -13.09 21.20 -12.45
CA TRP A 53 -12.29 20.01 -12.59
C TRP A 53 -11.10 20.15 -11.64
N ARG A 54 -10.78 19.09 -10.92
CA ARG A 54 -9.67 19.05 -9.96
C ARG A 54 -8.80 17.84 -10.25
N THR A 55 -7.49 18.02 -10.15
CA THR A 55 -6.55 16.88 -10.12
C THR A 55 -6.80 16.08 -8.86
N GLY A 56 -6.77 14.76 -9.00
CA GLY A 56 -6.77 13.84 -7.86
C GLY A 56 -5.53 14.05 -6.97
N GLY A 57 -5.62 13.58 -5.74
CA GLY A 57 -4.49 13.54 -4.82
C GLY A 57 -3.86 12.16 -4.78
N ASP A 58 -2.83 12.03 -3.97
CA ASP A 58 -2.20 10.75 -3.65
C ASP A 58 -2.75 10.21 -2.34
N VAL A 59 -2.86 8.89 -2.22
CA VAL A 59 -3.23 8.21 -0.98
C VAL A 59 -2.14 7.22 -0.61
N ASP A 60 -1.59 7.39 0.58
CA ASP A 60 -0.63 6.47 1.17
C ASP A 60 -1.33 5.56 2.19
N PHE A 61 -1.38 4.27 1.89
CA PHE A 61 -1.95 3.26 2.78
C PHE A 61 -0.89 2.62 3.64
N ARG A 62 -1.20 2.46 4.94
CA ARG A 62 -0.44 1.63 5.89
C ARG A 62 -1.30 0.47 6.36
N VAL A 63 -0.85 -0.73 6.07
CA VAL A 63 -1.54 -1.96 6.47
C VAL A 63 -1.27 -2.23 7.96
N LYS A 64 -2.30 -2.24 8.78
CA LYS A 64 -2.21 -2.50 10.24
C LYS A 64 -1.91 -3.97 10.53
N SER A 65 -2.63 -4.86 9.84
CA SER A 65 -2.47 -6.30 10.00
C SER A 65 -3.06 -7.05 8.82
N LEU A 66 -2.36 -8.09 8.37
CA LEU A 66 -2.91 -9.07 7.44
C LEU A 66 -3.34 -10.33 8.18
N PRO A 67 -4.38 -11.03 7.70
CA PRO A 67 -4.72 -12.35 8.20
C PRO A 67 -3.53 -13.31 8.08
N SER A 68 -3.39 -14.23 9.03
CA SER A 68 -2.34 -15.24 8.98
C SER A 68 -2.62 -16.23 7.87
N ILE A 69 -1.60 -16.56 7.09
CA ILE A 69 -1.72 -17.62 6.08
C ILE A 69 -1.96 -18.96 6.80
N PRO A 70 -3.07 -19.67 6.51
CA PRO A 70 -3.35 -20.98 7.11
C PRO A 70 -2.44 -22.03 6.48
N PHE A 71 -1.23 -22.19 7.01
CA PHE A 71 -0.28 -23.15 6.50
C PHE A 71 0.07 -24.21 7.54
N THR A 72 -0.20 -25.47 7.20
CA THR A 72 0.25 -26.60 8.00
C THR A 72 1.65 -27.01 7.54
N ARG A 73 2.66 -26.80 8.38
CA ARG A 73 4.04 -27.18 8.09
C ARG A 73 4.11 -28.68 7.86
N PRO A 74 4.49 -29.17 6.67
CA PRO A 74 4.69 -30.60 6.48
C PRO A 74 5.90 -31.04 7.32
N SER A 75 5.74 -32.18 7.97
CA SER A 75 6.85 -32.84 8.63
C SER A 75 7.86 -33.37 7.60
N ALA A 76 9.13 -33.44 7.99
CA ALA A 76 10.17 -34.10 7.16
C ALA A 76 9.70 -35.47 6.73
N VAL A 77 9.60 -35.72 5.43
CA VAL A 77 9.18 -37.00 4.88
C VAL A 77 10.43 -37.75 4.42
N PRO A 78 10.74 -38.89 5.02
CA PRO A 78 11.81 -39.73 4.52
C PRO A 78 11.52 -40.16 3.08
N THR A 79 12.45 -39.93 2.18
CA THR A 79 12.38 -40.46 0.81
C THR A 79 13.03 -41.80 0.77
N GLY A 80 12.38 -42.73 0.08
CA GLY A 80 12.89 -44.09 -0.05
C GLY A 80 12.39 -45.02 1.06
N LYS A 81 13.06 -46.13 1.21
CA LYS A 81 12.63 -47.27 2.04
C LYS A 81 13.16 -47.20 3.48
N VAL A 82 13.68 -46.03 3.90
CA VAL A 82 14.11 -45.82 5.28
C VAL A 82 12.88 -45.62 6.15
N GLY A 83 12.37 -46.66 6.76
CA GLY A 83 11.18 -46.64 7.60
C GLY A 83 11.30 -45.75 8.85
N PRO A 84 10.22 -45.67 9.65
CA PRO A 84 10.21 -44.89 10.89
C PRO A 84 11.29 -45.40 11.88
N ALA A 85 11.85 -44.51 12.72
CA ALA A 85 12.88 -44.85 13.69
C ALA A 85 12.31 -45.44 14.98
N ASP A 86 11.06 -45.12 15.29
CA ASP A 86 10.36 -45.40 16.56
C ASP A 86 9.64 -46.74 16.63
N ARG A 87 9.73 -47.56 15.60
CA ARG A 87 9.10 -48.85 15.53
C ARG A 87 9.89 -49.84 14.68
N VAL A 88 9.68 -51.11 14.91
CA VAL A 88 10.24 -52.19 14.12
C VAL A 88 9.72 -52.14 12.68
N ALA A 89 10.62 -52.07 11.72
CA ALA A 89 10.30 -52.00 10.31
C ALA A 89 11.49 -52.41 9.44
N ASN A 90 11.24 -52.91 8.24
CA ASN A 90 12.29 -53.07 7.23
C ASN A 90 12.81 -51.69 6.81
N ARG A 91 14.14 -51.59 6.68
CA ARG A 91 14.82 -50.36 6.26
C ARG A 91 15.84 -50.65 5.18
N GLU A 92 15.84 -49.85 4.15
CA GLU A 92 16.86 -49.86 3.11
C GLU A 92 17.56 -48.52 3.09
N TYR A 93 18.89 -48.56 3.16
CA TYR A 93 19.77 -47.40 3.16
C TYR A 93 20.61 -47.34 1.89
N ASN A 94 21.24 -46.24 1.62
CA ASN A 94 22.12 -46.07 0.47
C ASN A 94 23.35 -47.01 0.57
N ASP A 95 23.75 -47.35 1.78
CA ASP A 95 24.95 -48.11 2.10
C ASP A 95 24.67 -49.41 2.86
N GLY A 96 23.42 -49.86 2.90
CA GLY A 96 23.06 -51.11 3.54
C GLY A 96 21.55 -51.31 3.72
N TYR A 97 21.21 -52.29 4.50
CA TYR A 97 19.82 -52.59 4.84
C TYR A 97 19.68 -53.22 6.22
N MET A 98 18.55 -53.11 6.81
CA MET A 98 18.08 -53.84 7.97
C MET A 98 16.68 -54.35 7.70
N ARG A 99 16.47 -55.66 7.81
CA ARG A 99 15.20 -56.33 7.57
C ARG A 99 14.81 -57.20 8.76
N MET A 100 13.52 -57.30 8.96
CA MET A 100 12.97 -58.16 9.99
C MET A 100 13.01 -59.62 9.53
N ASP A 101 13.37 -60.52 10.44
CA ASP A 101 13.44 -61.98 10.23
C ASP A 101 12.37 -62.72 11.03
N TYR A 102 11.15 -62.30 10.95
CA TYR A 102 10.01 -62.88 11.65
C TYR A 102 9.98 -64.42 11.59
N GLY A 103 9.87 -65.05 12.74
CA GLY A 103 9.64 -66.49 12.87
C GLY A 103 10.89 -67.34 12.89
N THR A 104 12.10 -66.76 12.95
CA THR A 104 13.38 -67.54 12.92
C THR A 104 13.99 -67.73 14.27
N GLY A 105 13.35 -67.38 15.39
CA GLY A 105 13.83 -67.65 16.76
C GLY A 105 14.74 -66.55 17.33
N VAL A 106 14.94 -65.47 16.63
CA VAL A 106 15.58 -64.25 17.19
C VAL A 106 14.51 -63.43 17.92
N TRP A 107 14.94 -62.82 19.05
CA TRP A 107 14.03 -62.01 19.89
C TRP A 107 13.34 -60.90 19.07
N ASP A 108 12.09 -60.56 19.39
CA ASP A 108 11.22 -59.65 18.65
C ASP A 108 11.83 -58.29 18.32
N TYR A 109 12.97 -57.95 18.89
CA TYR A 109 13.66 -56.66 18.75
C TYR A 109 15.00 -56.68 18.06
N ASP A 110 15.44 -57.86 17.60
CA ASP A 110 16.78 -58.12 17.01
C ASP A 110 16.63 -58.76 15.65
N THR A 111 17.69 -58.67 14.81
CA THR A 111 17.74 -59.32 13.52
C THR A 111 19.17 -59.72 13.12
N TRP A 112 19.30 -60.83 12.44
CA TRP A 112 20.51 -61.19 11.67
C TRP A 112 20.37 -60.88 10.16
N TYR A 113 19.21 -60.42 9.70
CA TYR A 113 18.95 -60.09 8.30
C TYR A 113 19.28 -58.65 7.99
N TRP A 114 20.56 -58.31 8.04
CA TRP A 114 21.09 -56.97 7.78
C TRP A 114 22.36 -57.05 6.94
N GLY A 115 22.76 -55.96 6.32
CA GLY A 115 23.97 -55.88 5.54
C GLY A 115 24.51 -54.46 5.44
N TYR A 116 25.83 -54.34 5.35
CA TYR A 116 26.54 -53.07 5.21
C TYR A 116 27.66 -53.17 4.17
N ARG A 117 28.05 -52.05 3.58
CA ARG A 117 28.93 -51.99 2.41
C ARG A 117 30.37 -51.60 2.75
N ASN A 118 30.59 -50.77 3.75
CA ASN A 118 31.89 -50.17 4.04
C ASN A 118 32.34 -50.38 5.49
N PRO A 119 33.61 -50.67 5.73
CA PRO A 119 34.14 -50.82 7.10
C PRO A 119 33.95 -49.54 7.94
N GLY A 120 33.99 -48.36 7.32
CA GLY A 120 33.82 -47.09 8.00
C GLY A 120 32.42 -46.84 8.58
N GLN A 121 31.44 -47.74 8.30
CA GLN A 121 30.11 -47.70 8.92
C GLN A 121 30.14 -48.20 10.37
N VAL A 122 31.20 -48.90 10.77
CA VAL A 122 31.39 -49.34 12.15
C VAL A 122 32.23 -48.30 12.89
N VAL A 123 31.60 -47.60 13.83
CA VAL A 123 32.24 -46.53 14.61
C VAL A 123 32.07 -46.83 16.10
N GLY A 124 33.16 -47.14 16.75
CA GLY A 124 33.10 -47.61 18.13
C GLY A 124 32.23 -48.88 18.26
N ASN A 125 31.22 -48.85 19.13
CA ASN A 125 30.27 -49.94 19.32
C ASN A 125 28.95 -49.73 18.56
N GLN A 126 29.00 -49.01 17.44
CA GLN A 126 27.79 -48.67 16.64
C GLN A 126 28.02 -48.98 15.15
N LEU A 127 26.96 -49.45 14.52
CA LEU A 127 26.85 -49.53 13.06
C LEU A 127 25.99 -48.40 12.55
N LEU A 128 26.51 -47.64 11.60
CA LEU A 128 25.88 -46.49 11.00
C LEU A 128 25.33 -46.81 9.61
N PHE A 129 24.09 -46.47 9.37
CA PHE A 129 23.50 -46.52 8.04
C PHE A 129 23.05 -45.13 7.57
N HIS A 130 23.34 -44.86 6.31
CA HIS A 130 23.00 -43.57 5.70
C HIS A 130 21.91 -43.74 4.67
N GLY A 131 20.84 -42.99 4.83
CA GLY A 131 19.70 -42.92 3.91
C GLY A 131 19.45 -41.49 3.41
N SER A 132 18.72 -41.39 2.31
CA SER A 132 18.28 -40.08 1.80
C SER A 132 16.95 -39.70 2.41
N THR A 133 16.78 -38.43 2.68
CA THR A 133 15.51 -37.82 3.09
C THR A 133 15.29 -36.50 2.39
N LEU A 134 14.04 -36.08 2.34
CA LEU A 134 13.71 -34.72 1.99
C LEU A 134 13.38 -33.97 3.28
N VAL A 135 14.14 -32.92 3.57
CA VAL A 135 13.87 -32.01 4.66
C VAL A 135 13.11 -30.83 4.09
N ALA A 136 11.87 -30.70 4.49
CA ALA A 136 11.06 -29.55 4.12
C ALA A 136 11.32 -28.40 5.08
N GLY A 137 11.72 -27.26 4.57
CA GLY A 137 11.89 -26.01 5.29
C GLY A 137 10.95 -24.95 4.72
N GLY A 138 10.34 -24.15 5.59
CA GLY A 138 9.52 -23.01 5.18
C GLY A 138 9.99 -21.73 5.86
N GLN A 139 9.94 -20.64 5.14
CA GLN A 139 10.23 -19.30 5.63
C GLN A 139 9.01 -18.42 5.42
N THR A 140 8.53 -17.82 6.51
CA THR A 140 7.55 -16.73 6.44
C THR A 140 8.29 -15.43 6.15
N LEU A 141 7.83 -14.69 5.17
CA LEU A 141 8.35 -13.38 4.83
C LEU A 141 7.36 -12.32 5.33
N PRO A 142 7.83 -11.21 5.90
CA PRO A 142 6.93 -10.13 6.25
C PRO A 142 6.34 -9.54 4.96
N PRO A 143 5.02 -9.33 4.89
CA PRO A 143 4.41 -8.64 3.78
C PRO A 143 4.79 -7.17 3.79
N ARG A 144 4.58 -6.49 2.67
CA ARG A 144 4.67 -5.03 2.58
C ARG A 144 3.65 -4.41 3.55
N ASP A 145 4.09 -3.37 4.25
CA ASP A 145 3.29 -2.65 5.24
C ASP A 145 2.68 -1.34 4.71
N ALA A 146 3.11 -0.89 3.52
CA ALA A 146 2.62 0.32 2.90
C ALA A 146 2.58 0.23 1.37
N PHE A 147 1.66 0.96 0.75
CA PHE A 147 1.58 1.18 -0.69
C PHE A 147 0.83 2.49 -0.97
N SER A 148 1.10 3.10 -2.11
CA SER A 148 0.47 4.33 -2.56
C SER A 148 -0.46 4.06 -3.74
N LEU A 149 -1.42 4.96 -3.90
CA LEU A 149 -2.30 4.96 -5.04
C LEU A 149 -2.63 6.41 -5.43
N ASP A 150 -2.70 6.68 -6.72
CA ASP A 150 -3.14 7.95 -7.26
C ASP A 150 -4.69 7.95 -7.35
N LEU A 151 -5.32 9.00 -6.86
CA LEU A 151 -6.76 9.21 -7.04
C LEU A 151 -7.03 9.77 -8.44
N ASP A 152 -8.15 9.37 -9.02
CA ASP A 152 -8.56 9.85 -10.32
C ASP A 152 -8.91 11.35 -10.30
N ASP A 153 -8.66 12.04 -11.42
CA ASP A 153 -9.10 13.43 -11.62
C ASP A 153 -10.61 13.48 -11.78
N GLU A 154 -11.28 14.38 -11.05
CA GLU A 154 -12.73 14.40 -11.02
C GLU A 154 -13.35 15.79 -11.21
N PHE A 155 -14.63 15.79 -11.57
CA PHE A 155 -15.45 16.96 -11.66
C PHE A 155 -16.26 17.17 -10.39
N GLY A 156 -16.30 18.43 -9.98
CA GLY A 156 -17.10 18.89 -8.86
C GLY A 156 -17.94 20.11 -9.23
N TRP A 157 -18.55 20.68 -8.22
CA TRP A 157 -19.24 21.96 -8.32
C TRP A 157 -18.81 22.89 -7.17
N GLU A 158 -18.85 24.18 -7.44
CA GLU A 158 -18.59 25.23 -6.46
C GLU A 158 -19.68 26.31 -6.51
N ALA A 159 -20.11 26.77 -5.35
CA ALA A 159 -20.96 27.92 -5.19
C ALA A 159 -20.28 28.96 -4.29
N ARG A 160 -20.31 30.21 -4.68
CA ARG A 160 -19.72 31.32 -3.93
C ARG A 160 -20.71 32.44 -3.74
N VAL A 161 -20.67 33.10 -2.60
CA VAL A 161 -21.33 34.38 -2.34
C VAL A 161 -20.25 35.38 -1.96
N GLY A 162 -20.31 36.57 -2.55
CA GLY A 162 -19.33 37.58 -2.28
C GLY A 162 -19.97 38.96 -2.11
N ARG A 163 -19.25 39.85 -1.43
CA ARG A 163 -19.61 41.24 -1.25
C ARG A 163 -18.45 42.15 -1.65
N ASN A 164 -18.70 43.08 -2.53
CA ASN A 164 -17.74 44.11 -2.89
C ASN A 164 -17.51 45.05 -1.71
N VAL A 165 -16.29 45.10 -1.19
CA VAL A 165 -15.94 45.89 0.00
C VAL A 165 -15.30 47.22 -0.35
N PHE A 166 -14.59 47.30 -1.48
CA PHE A 166 -14.09 48.56 -2.02
C PHE A 166 -14.17 48.58 -3.55
N ASP A 167 -14.29 49.77 -4.09
CA ASP A 167 -14.30 50.02 -5.54
C ASP A 167 -13.49 51.27 -5.86
N CYS A 168 -12.38 51.05 -6.58
CA CYS A 168 -11.53 52.11 -7.12
C CYS A 168 -11.69 52.15 -8.64
N LYS A 169 -11.24 53.23 -9.28
CA LYS A 169 -11.38 53.43 -10.74
C LYS A 169 -10.99 52.26 -11.60
N CYS A 170 -10.00 51.49 -11.18
CA CYS A 170 -9.42 50.39 -11.95
C CYS A 170 -9.58 49.00 -11.28
N VAL A 171 -9.99 48.94 -10.00
CA VAL A 171 -9.94 47.73 -9.20
C VAL A 171 -11.15 47.66 -8.26
N THR A 172 -11.77 46.50 -8.16
CA THR A 172 -12.81 46.17 -7.17
C THR A 172 -12.32 45.04 -6.28
N GLY A 173 -12.43 45.21 -4.97
CA GLY A 173 -12.09 44.12 -4.01
C GLY A 173 -13.33 43.58 -3.34
N SER A 174 -13.36 42.30 -3.15
CA SER A 174 -14.50 41.54 -2.60
C SER A 174 -14.06 40.57 -1.51
N VAL A 175 -14.93 40.33 -0.54
CA VAL A 175 -14.85 39.23 0.41
C VAL A 175 -15.77 38.13 -0.10
N LEU A 176 -15.29 36.88 -0.01
CA LEU A 176 -15.95 35.69 -0.56
C LEU A 176 -16.15 34.63 0.51
N LEU A 177 -17.29 33.95 0.46
CA LEU A 177 -17.54 32.70 1.11
C LEU A 177 -17.94 31.69 0.03
N GLY A 178 -17.28 30.54 -0.01
CA GLY A 178 -17.55 29.49 -0.99
C GLY A 178 -17.78 28.14 -0.35
N VAL A 179 -18.51 27.31 -1.06
CA VAL A 179 -18.65 25.88 -0.78
C VAL A 179 -18.47 25.09 -2.07
N GLY A 180 -17.65 24.06 -2.04
CA GLY A 180 -17.42 23.16 -3.16
C GLY A 180 -17.56 21.71 -2.73
N PHE A 181 -17.85 20.86 -3.69
CA PHE A 181 -17.93 19.40 -3.50
C PHE A 181 -17.34 18.69 -4.70
N THR A 182 -16.57 17.65 -4.44
CA THR A 182 -16.07 16.69 -5.42
C THR A 182 -15.93 15.33 -4.79
N SER A 183 -15.95 14.28 -5.60
CA SER A 183 -15.74 12.90 -5.16
C SER A 183 -14.59 12.32 -5.98
N PHE A 184 -13.69 11.61 -5.35
CA PHE A 184 -12.56 10.95 -5.97
C PHE A 184 -12.66 9.46 -5.73
N GLY A 185 -12.24 8.64 -6.69
CA GLY A 185 -12.12 7.19 -6.52
C GLY A 185 -10.74 6.71 -6.88
N GLY A 186 -10.37 5.57 -6.36
CA GLY A 186 -9.12 4.92 -6.70
C GLY A 186 -9.10 3.46 -6.28
N ASN A 187 -8.31 2.67 -7.00
CA ASN A 187 -8.10 1.28 -6.66
C ASN A 187 -6.62 0.90 -6.79
N GLY A 188 -6.14 0.09 -5.88
CA GLY A 188 -4.74 -0.31 -5.86
C GLY A 188 -4.51 -1.57 -5.04
N GLY A 189 -3.25 -1.90 -4.86
CA GLY A 189 -2.85 -3.05 -4.06
C GLY A 189 -1.50 -3.60 -4.44
N PHE A 190 -1.16 -4.76 -3.86
CA PHE A 190 0.09 -5.44 -4.12
C PHE A 190 -0.06 -6.96 -4.03
N ASP A 191 0.91 -7.66 -4.61
CA ASP A 191 1.07 -9.10 -4.47
C ASP A 191 2.48 -9.35 -3.90
N ASP A 192 2.56 -9.75 -2.63
CA ASP A 192 3.82 -10.01 -1.95
C ASP A 192 3.97 -11.47 -1.58
N LEU A 193 5.20 -11.95 -1.65
CA LEU A 193 5.55 -13.29 -1.24
C LEU A 193 5.50 -13.42 0.29
N GLY A 194 4.49 -14.11 0.81
CA GLY A 194 4.28 -14.25 2.25
C GLY A 194 4.90 -15.53 2.82
N TYR A 195 4.98 -16.60 2.03
CA TYR A 195 5.56 -17.87 2.46
C TYR A 195 6.25 -18.60 1.32
N VAL A 196 7.46 -19.06 1.57
CA VAL A 196 8.22 -19.91 0.66
C VAL A 196 8.49 -21.23 1.32
N TRP A 197 8.14 -22.29 0.63
CA TRP A 197 8.48 -23.64 1.03
C TRP A 197 9.48 -24.25 0.06
N SER A 198 10.60 -24.72 0.58
CA SER A 198 11.60 -25.45 -0.17
C SER A 198 11.84 -26.82 0.44
N SER A 199 12.11 -27.83 -0.39
CA SER A 199 12.60 -29.10 0.06
C SER A 199 14.08 -29.22 -0.25
N GLN A 200 14.80 -29.79 0.68
CA GLN A 200 16.21 -30.13 0.49
C GLN A 200 16.43 -31.59 0.68
N GLY A 201 17.35 -32.15 -0.14
CA GLY A 201 17.92 -33.43 0.13
C GLY A 201 18.69 -33.41 1.46
N GLY A 202 18.31 -34.26 2.38
CA GLY A 202 19.03 -34.50 3.62
C GLY A 202 19.57 -35.92 3.68
N VAL A 203 20.43 -36.14 4.63
CA VAL A 203 20.96 -37.47 4.97
C VAL A 203 20.37 -37.89 6.32
N ILE A 204 19.76 -39.06 6.35
CA ILE A 204 19.41 -39.76 7.59
C ILE A 204 20.61 -40.61 7.96
N THR A 205 21.07 -40.51 9.20
CA THR A 205 22.04 -41.43 9.79
C THR A 205 21.38 -42.17 10.96
N ASP A 206 21.18 -43.46 10.80
CA ASP A 206 20.66 -44.34 11.84
C ASP A 206 21.83 -45.06 12.52
N TYR A 207 21.84 -45.01 13.83
CA TYR A 207 22.87 -45.59 14.69
C TYR A 207 22.32 -46.86 15.38
N TYR A 208 22.93 -48.02 15.13
CA TYR A 208 22.56 -49.28 15.73
C TYR A 208 23.64 -49.71 16.73
N ASN A 209 23.26 -49.92 17.97
CA ASN A 209 24.19 -50.44 18.96
C ASN A 209 24.53 -51.92 18.68
N LEU A 210 25.79 -52.24 18.66
CA LEU A 210 26.25 -53.62 18.45
C LEU A 210 26.22 -54.36 19.78
N PHE A 211 25.69 -55.59 19.75
CA PHE A 211 25.71 -56.47 20.91
C PHE A 211 27.01 -57.24 21.04
N THR A 212 27.80 -57.25 19.97
CA THR A 212 29.04 -58.00 19.85
C THR A 212 30.25 -57.08 19.74
N ASP A 213 31.44 -57.50 20.17
CA ASP A 213 32.66 -56.77 19.92
C ASP A 213 32.78 -56.42 18.41
N PRO A 214 32.96 -55.13 18.04
CA PRO A 214 33.09 -54.75 16.65
C PRO A 214 34.16 -55.48 15.84
N SER A 215 35.21 -55.97 16.51
CA SER A 215 36.27 -56.73 15.87
C SER A 215 35.82 -58.09 15.41
N LEU A 216 34.69 -58.59 15.91
CA LEU A 216 34.10 -59.87 15.55
C LEU A 216 33.07 -59.77 14.43
N LEU A 217 32.77 -58.58 13.98
CA LEU A 217 31.84 -58.42 12.86
C LEU A 217 32.42 -58.96 11.56
N PRO A 218 31.58 -59.50 10.67
CA PRO A 218 32.02 -59.89 9.34
C PRO A 218 32.64 -58.73 8.59
N PRO A 219 33.65 -58.87 7.78
CA PRO A 219 34.24 -57.81 6.99
C PRO A 219 33.25 -57.31 5.98
N ALA A 220 33.29 -56.00 5.72
CA ALA A 220 32.50 -55.38 4.67
C ALA A 220 33.01 -55.75 3.27
N PRO A 221 32.14 -55.91 2.26
CA PRO A 221 30.68 -55.87 2.35
C PRO A 221 30.11 -57.14 2.97
N TYR A 222 29.18 -56.96 3.91
CA TYR A 222 28.45 -58.05 4.55
C TYR A 222 26.98 -58.04 4.14
N SER A 223 26.42 -59.25 3.96
CA SER A 223 25.01 -59.43 3.65
C SER A 223 24.48 -60.65 4.42
N GLY A 224 23.75 -60.42 5.48
CA GLY A 224 23.07 -61.47 6.25
C GLY A 224 21.83 -61.97 5.51
N THR A 225 21.38 -63.17 5.89
CA THR A 225 20.22 -63.82 5.28
C THR A 225 19.09 -63.96 6.30
N LYS A 226 17.87 -64.13 5.78
CA LYS A 226 16.68 -64.33 6.59
C LYS A 226 16.76 -65.59 7.47
N ASP A 227 17.39 -66.63 6.97
CA ASP A 227 17.39 -67.97 7.58
C ASP A 227 18.52 -68.13 8.58
N GLY A 228 19.40 -67.15 8.75
CA GLY A 228 20.51 -67.18 9.68
C GLY A 228 21.35 -68.46 9.66
N PRO A 229 22.10 -68.76 10.69
CA PRO A 229 22.51 -67.87 11.76
C PRO A 229 23.51 -66.82 11.29
N GLY A 230 23.45 -65.65 11.84
CA GLY A 230 24.33 -64.53 11.55
C GLY A 230 24.60 -63.66 12.76
N TYR A 231 25.30 -62.55 12.53
CA TYR A 231 25.53 -61.56 13.56
C TYR A 231 24.20 -60.80 13.81
N VAL A 232 23.90 -60.52 15.05
CA VAL A 232 22.62 -59.94 15.49
C VAL A 232 22.80 -58.44 15.79
N ILE A 233 21.90 -57.65 15.26
CA ILE A 233 21.77 -56.22 15.60
C ILE A 233 20.32 -55.90 16.01
N PRO A 234 20.09 -54.80 16.74
CA PRO A 234 18.71 -54.37 17.04
C PRO A 234 17.87 -54.10 15.77
N ASN A 235 16.56 -54.38 15.83
CA ASN A 235 15.61 -54.05 14.77
C ASN A 235 15.27 -52.57 14.68
N MET A 236 15.63 -51.76 15.69
CA MET A 236 15.44 -50.35 15.76
C MET A 236 16.77 -49.62 15.96
N PRO A 237 16.97 -48.47 15.32
CA PRO A 237 18.12 -47.66 15.61
C PRO A 237 18.03 -47.09 17.03
N ALA A 238 19.16 -47.10 17.73
CA ALA A 238 19.28 -46.47 19.05
C ALA A 238 19.13 -44.94 18.96
N ARG A 239 19.51 -44.38 17.82
CA ARG A 239 19.41 -42.93 17.53
C ARG A 239 19.30 -42.73 16.03
N ARG A 240 18.51 -41.70 15.64
CA ARG A 240 18.45 -41.18 14.28
C ARG A 240 18.89 -39.72 14.27
N GLU A 241 19.79 -39.39 13.39
CA GLU A 241 20.13 -38.00 13.05
C GLU A 241 19.69 -37.70 11.64
N ILE A 242 19.17 -36.50 11.46
CA ILE A 242 18.82 -35.95 10.13
C ILE A 242 19.71 -34.75 9.93
N SER A 243 20.65 -34.87 9.02
CA SER A 243 21.50 -33.78 8.59
C SER A 243 21.07 -33.35 7.18
N GLY A 244 20.78 -32.09 7.02
CA GLY A 244 20.47 -31.50 5.74
C GLY A 244 20.55 -30.00 5.89
N GLY A 245 21.40 -29.39 5.12
CA GLY A 245 21.61 -27.96 5.19
C GLY A 245 20.37 -27.22 4.67
N ALA A 246 20.07 -26.07 5.27
CA ALA A 246 19.22 -25.07 4.68
C ALA A 246 19.93 -24.49 3.44
N GLY A 247 19.84 -25.11 2.33
CA GLY A 247 20.38 -24.69 1.05
C GLY A 247 19.24 -24.50 0.04
N SER A 248 19.48 -23.75 -0.96
CA SER A 248 18.56 -23.26 -1.97
C SER A 248 18.15 -24.34 -2.99
N GLY A 249 17.32 -25.28 -2.58
CA GLY A 249 16.54 -26.02 -3.57
C GLY A 249 15.49 -25.12 -4.23
N PRO A 250 15.02 -25.42 -5.44
CA PRO A 250 13.94 -24.68 -6.02
C PRO A 250 12.71 -24.68 -5.09
N PRO A 251 11.98 -23.56 -4.97
CA PRO A 251 10.81 -23.51 -4.11
C PRO A 251 9.78 -24.53 -4.59
N LEU A 252 9.31 -25.39 -3.69
CA LEU A 252 8.25 -26.36 -3.97
C LEU A 252 6.88 -25.71 -4.00
N SER A 253 6.71 -24.65 -3.24
CA SER A 253 5.47 -23.89 -3.18
C SER A 253 5.75 -22.47 -2.68
N GLN A 254 5.02 -21.54 -3.24
CA GLN A 254 5.02 -20.14 -2.87
C GLN A 254 3.58 -19.71 -2.58
N ILE A 255 3.38 -18.97 -1.49
CA ILE A 255 2.09 -18.39 -1.16
C ILE A 255 2.29 -16.89 -1.09
N PHE A 256 1.46 -16.17 -1.83
CA PHE A 256 1.47 -14.72 -1.91
C PHE A 256 0.33 -14.15 -1.07
N HIS A 257 0.59 -13.01 -0.43
CA HIS A 257 -0.45 -12.10 0.01
C HIS A 257 -0.87 -11.26 -1.20
N SER A 258 -2.11 -11.40 -1.62
CA SER A 258 -2.73 -10.51 -2.62
C SER A 258 -3.63 -9.54 -1.89
N VAL A 259 -3.30 -8.27 -1.96
CA VAL A 259 -4.05 -7.17 -1.35
C VAL A 259 -4.62 -6.30 -2.44
N ARG A 260 -5.91 -5.99 -2.34
CA ARG A 260 -6.61 -5.03 -3.19
C ARG A 260 -7.40 -4.10 -2.30
N GLN A 261 -7.34 -2.83 -2.62
CA GLN A 261 -8.08 -1.77 -1.91
C GLN A 261 -8.76 -0.87 -2.91
N ASP A 262 -10.05 -0.68 -2.73
CA ASP A 262 -10.85 0.31 -3.40
C ASP A 262 -11.12 1.43 -2.38
N ILE A 263 -11.04 2.69 -2.78
CA ILE A 263 -11.36 3.84 -1.94
C ILE A 263 -12.20 4.84 -2.72
N ASP A 264 -13.22 5.35 -2.07
CA ASP A 264 -14.04 6.47 -2.52
C ASP A 264 -13.92 7.60 -1.49
N VAL A 265 -13.63 8.81 -1.95
CA VAL A 265 -13.38 9.98 -1.10
C VAL A 265 -14.31 11.11 -1.50
N ASP A 266 -15.21 11.51 -0.63
CA ASP A 266 -16.04 12.68 -0.77
C ASP A 266 -15.39 13.88 -0.08
N LEU A 267 -15.13 14.94 -0.84
CA LEU A 267 -14.48 16.16 -0.36
C LEU A 267 -15.44 17.34 -0.43
N TRP A 268 -15.75 17.93 0.74
CA TRP A 268 -16.41 19.21 0.88
C TRP A 268 -15.40 20.27 1.25
N VAL A 269 -15.37 21.38 0.50
CA VAL A 269 -14.46 22.50 0.73
C VAL A 269 -15.27 23.73 1.09
N VAL A 270 -15.02 24.29 2.26
CA VAL A 270 -15.56 25.61 2.65
C VAL A 270 -14.42 26.61 2.54
N SER A 271 -14.61 27.70 1.81
CA SER A 271 -13.58 28.70 1.58
C SER A 271 -14.00 30.09 2.03
N LEU A 272 -13.06 30.83 2.63
CA LEU A 272 -13.20 32.24 2.97
C LEU A 272 -12.02 33.01 2.36
N GLY A 273 -12.29 33.98 1.51
CA GLY A 273 -11.23 34.65 0.77
C GLY A 273 -11.48 36.10 0.41
N LEU A 274 -10.48 36.64 -0.25
CA LEU A 274 -10.46 37.99 -0.80
C LEU A 274 -10.13 37.90 -2.28
N ASP A 275 -10.95 38.58 -3.10
CA ASP A 275 -10.71 38.77 -4.53
C ASP A 275 -10.42 40.19 -4.87
N VAL A 276 -9.56 40.38 -5.86
CA VAL A 276 -9.30 41.65 -6.50
C VAL A 276 -9.58 41.52 -7.99
N ARG A 277 -10.51 42.29 -8.51
CA ARG A 277 -10.86 42.34 -9.93
C ARG A 277 -10.33 43.62 -10.56
N GLY A 278 -9.49 43.47 -11.57
CA GLY A 278 -9.02 44.58 -12.38
C GLY A 278 -9.87 44.77 -13.62
N LYS A 279 -10.25 46.00 -13.95
CA LYS A 279 -11.08 46.35 -15.13
C LYS A 279 -10.17 46.60 -16.33
N ALA A 280 -10.16 45.69 -17.31
CA ALA A 280 -9.53 45.96 -18.61
C ALA A 280 -10.53 46.71 -19.48
N ARG A 281 -10.23 47.97 -19.80
CA ARG A 281 -11.06 48.78 -20.69
C ARG A 281 -10.70 48.47 -22.15
N ALA A 282 -11.57 47.75 -22.85
CA ALA A 282 -11.55 47.75 -24.30
C ALA A 282 -12.30 48.99 -24.79
N SER A 283 -11.62 49.87 -25.51
CA SER A 283 -12.21 51.10 -26.06
C SER A 283 -13.29 50.72 -27.06
N GLY A 284 -14.55 51.04 -26.73
CA GLY A 284 -15.67 51.06 -27.69
C GLY A 284 -16.62 49.84 -27.65
N GLU A 285 -16.38 48.77 -26.88
CA GLU A 285 -17.28 47.63 -26.82
C GLU A 285 -18.07 47.54 -25.50
N LYS A 286 -19.33 47.03 -25.62
CA LYS A 286 -20.24 46.79 -24.48
C LYS A 286 -19.82 45.63 -23.59
N ARG A 287 -18.80 44.87 -23.97
CA ARG A 287 -18.28 43.70 -23.23
C ARG A 287 -16.98 44.08 -22.51
N CYS A 288 -16.96 43.95 -21.17
CA CYS A 288 -15.79 44.27 -20.37
C CYS A 288 -15.14 42.95 -19.92
N PHE A 289 -13.89 42.77 -20.30
CA PHE A 289 -13.03 41.75 -19.69
C PHE A 289 -12.45 42.30 -18.38
N SER A 290 -12.41 41.44 -17.37
CA SER A 290 -11.73 41.72 -16.12
C SER A 290 -10.81 40.53 -15.78
N TYR A 291 -9.68 40.82 -15.21
CA TYR A 291 -8.89 39.78 -14.55
C TYR A 291 -9.26 39.69 -13.08
N ILE A 292 -9.11 38.50 -12.50
CA ILE A 292 -9.37 38.27 -11.09
C ILE A 292 -8.15 37.58 -10.49
N VAL A 293 -7.77 37.97 -9.28
CA VAL A 293 -6.79 37.30 -8.46
C VAL A 293 -7.33 37.24 -7.04
N GLY A 294 -7.28 36.08 -6.45
CA GLY A 294 -7.82 35.84 -5.11
C GLY A 294 -6.92 34.93 -4.28
N ALA A 295 -7.12 35.00 -2.99
CA ALA A 295 -6.50 34.09 -2.02
C ALA A 295 -7.37 34.00 -0.77
N GLY A 296 -7.24 32.88 -0.05
CA GLY A 296 -8.04 32.69 1.17
C GLY A 296 -7.66 31.44 1.95
N LEU A 297 -8.52 31.13 2.90
CA LEU A 297 -8.45 29.96 3.75
C LEU A 297 -9.45 28.92 3.28
N THR A 298 -9.15 27.65 3.49
CA THR A 298 -10.05 26.52 3.25
C THR A 298 -10.17 25.64 4.49
N GLY A 299 -11.38 25.12 4.69
CA GLY A 299 -11.63 23.97 5.55
C GLY A 299 -12.10 22.83 4.64
N ASN A 300 -11.38 21.71 4.68
CA ASN A 300 -11.60 20.54 3.85
C ASN A 300 -12.19 19.45 4.73
N PHE A 301 -13.41 19.01 4.44
CA PHE A 301 -14.11 17.96 5.16
C PHE A 301 -14.11 16.72 4.25
N VAL A 302 -13.45 15.69 4.71
CA VAL A 302 -13.26 14.44 3.98
C VAL A 302 -14.14 13.37 4.60
N SER A 303 -14.87 12.64 3.76
CA SER A 303 -15.49 11.37 4.10
C SER A 303 -14.95 10.33 3.15
N ALA A 304 -14.36 9.27 3.68
CA ALA A 304 -13.76 8.22 2.89
C ALA A 304 -14.36 6.86 3.22
N ASP A 305 -14.81 6.17 2.18
CA ASP A 305 -15.27 4.78 2.23
C ASP A 305 -14.19 3.89 1.62
N SER A 306 -13.94 2.73 2.22
CA SER A 306 -12.93 1.82 1.72
C SER A 306 -13.30 0.36 1.82
N ASP A 307 -13.03 -0.38 0.73
CA ASP A 307 -13.14 -1.82 0.62
C ASP A 307 -11.76 -2.46 0.51
N PHE A 308 -11.33 -3.14 1.56
CA PHE A 308 -10.08 -3.89 1.61
C PHE A 308 -10.36 -5.38 1.37
N ARG A 309 -9.63 -5.99 0.42
CA ARG A 309 -9.68 -7.42 0.10
C ARG A 309 -8.29 -8.02 0.19
N TRP A 310 -8.20 -9.09 0.95
CA TRP A 310 -6.98 -9.88 1.07
C TRP A 310 -7.24 -11.31 0.63
N ALA A 311 -6.26 -11.92 -0.02
CA ALA A 311 -6.25 -13.33 -0.33
C ALA A 311 -4.85 -13.93 -0.15
N ALA A 312 -4.79 -15.15 0.39
CA ALA A 312 -3.60 -15.99 0.29
C ALA A 312 -3.68 -16.80 -0.99
N VAL A 313 -2.74 -16.57 -1.92
CA VAL A 313 -2.75 -17.16 -3.26
C VAL A 313 -1.61 -18.16 -3.40
N GLN A 314 -1.93 -19.41 -3.77
CA GLN A 314 -0.97 -20.47 -4.07
C GLN A 314 -1.20 -20.98 -5.47
N ASN A 315 -0.17 -20.96 -6.33
CA ASN A 315 -0.25 -21.39 -7.71
C ASN A 315 -1.39 -20.74 -8.52
N GLY A 316 -1.68 -19.45 -8.24
CA GLY A 316 -2.75 -18.71 -8.88
C GLY A 316 -4.17 -18.99 -8.34
N VAL A 317 -4.30 -19.80 -7.30
CA VAL A 317 -5.57 -20.12 -6.67
C VAL A 317 -5.61 -19.53 -5.26
N ALA A 318 -6.68 -18.82 -4.92
CA ALA A 318 -6.90 -18.36 -3.56
C ALA A 318 -7.19 -19.55 -2.64
N ILE A 319 -6.38 -19.71 -1.60
CA ILE A 319 -6.52 -20.76 -0.57
C ILE A 319 -7.21 -20.24 0.68
N ASP A 320 -7.20 -18.93 0.87
CA ASP A 320 -7.93 -18.21 1.92
C ASP A 320 -8.18 -16.78 1.46
N SER A 321 -9.22 -16.13 2.01
CA SER A 321 -9.54 -14.74 1.68
C SER A 321 -10.36 -14.08 2.79
N ALA A 322 -10.19 -12.77 2.91
CA ALA A 322 -10.95 -11.92 3.81
C ALA A 322 -11.26 -10.58 3.13
N SER A 323 -12.40 -9.99 3.47
CA SER A 323 -12.77 -8.66 3.04
C SER A 323 -13.21 -7.84 4.25
N PHE A 324 -12.89 -6.56 4.22
CA PHE A 324 -13.20 -5.60 5.27
C PHE A 324 -13.61 -4.31 4.60
N SER A 325 -14.71 -3.73 5.06
CA SER A 325 -15.15 -2.40 4.64
C SER A 325 -15.20 -1.47 5.85
N GLY A 326 -15.04 -0.20 5.63
CA GLY A 326 -15.13 0.81 6.66
C GLY A 326 -15.21 2.19 6.07
N ASP A 327 -15.76 3.09 6.86
CA ASP A 327 -15.88 4.52 6.59
C ASP A 327 -15.20 5.30 7.72
N ASP A 328 -14.65 6.45 7.38
CA ASP A 328 -14.11 7.40 8.34
C ASP A 328 -14.20 8.83 7.79
N CYS A 329 -14.14 9.81 8.67
CA CYS A 329 -14.20 11.20 8.27
C CYS A 329 -13.21 12.05 9.06
N THR A 330 -12.62 13.04 8.39
CA THR A 330 -11.68 13.99 8.99
C THR A 330 -11.87 15.38 8.42
N ALA A 331 -11.24 16.38 9.02
CA ALA A 331 -11.30 17.75 8.54
C ALA A 331 -9.93 18.41 8.67
N GLU A 332 -9.47 19.00 7.55
CA GLU A 332 -8.18 19.63 7.45
C GLU A 332 -8.28 21.10 6.99
N PHE A 333 -7.31 21.89 7.39
CA PHE A 333 -7.25 23.29 7.02
C PHE A 333 -6.18 23.55 5.97
N GLY A 334 -6.45 24.56 5.13
CA GLY A 334 -5.53 24.93 4.08
C GLY A 334 -5.66 26.40 3.66
N VAL A 335 -4.93 26.72 2.63
CA VAL A 335 -4.98 28.02 1.95
C VAL A 335 -5.14 27.79 0.45
N TYR A 336 -5.75 28.75 -0.22
CA TYR A 336 -5.80 28.72 -1.67
C TYR A 336 -5.31 30.01 -2.30
N GLY A 337 -4.85 29.89 -3.53
CA GLY A 337 -4.59 31.02 -4.42
C GLY A 337 -5.27 30.79 -5.77
N GLU A 338 -5.90 31.80 -6.33
CA GLU A 338 -6.56 31.68 -7.62
C GLU A 338 -6.28 32.89 -8.53
N ALA A 339 -6.34 32.63 -9.82
CA ALA A 339 -6.26 33.66 -10.85
C ALA A 339 -7.15 33.28 -12.03
N GLY A 340 -7.69 34.28 -12.70
CA GLY A 340 -8.57 34.01 -13.83
C GLY A 340 -9.07 35.27 -14.56
N VAL A 341 -10.06 35.03 -15.41
CA VAL A 341 -10.69 36.07 -16.21
C VAL A 341 -12.20 36.03 -16.01
N VAL A 342 -12.80 37.19 -16.04
CA VAL A 342 -14.25 37.35 -15.94
C VAL A 342 -14.74 38.16 -17.15
N LEU A 343 -15.72 37.62 -17.85
CA LEU A 343 -16.41 38.27 -18.95
C LEU A 343 -17.80 38.75 -18.48
N GLN A 344 -18.03 40.04 -18.48
CA GLN A 344 -19.34 40.62 -18.19
C GLN A 344 -20.25 40.52 -19.43
N LEU A 345 -21.33 39.78 -19.35
CA LEU A 345 -22.27 39.58 -20.45
C LEU A 345 -23.40 40.62 -20.47
N GLY A 346 -23.61 41.27 -19.34
CA GLY A 346 -24.64 42.29 -19.16
C GLY A 346 -24.46 43.05 -17.85
N GLU A 347 -25.46 43.77 -17.39
CA GLU A 347 -25.36 44.54 -16.15
C GLU A 347 -25.26 43.65 -14.89
N ARG A 348 -25.82 42.45 -14.96
CA ARG A 348 -25.91 41.56 -13.80
C ARG A 348 -25.27 40.19 -13.98
N VAL A 349 -24.99 39.78 -15.21
CA VAL A 349 -24.51 38.41 -15.51
C VAL A 349 -23.06 38.43 -15.95
N SER A 350 -22.27 37.55 -15.38
CA SER A 350 -20.86 37.35 -15.73
C SER A 350 -20.56 35.89 -15.91
N VAL A 351 -19.52 35.58 -16.69
CA VAL A 351 -18.91 34.25 -16.80
C VAL A 351 -17.47 34.36 -16.39
N SER A 352 -16.99 33.43 -15.59
CA SER A 352 -15.61 33.39 -15.14
C SER A 352 -14.93 32.07 -15.57
N LEU A 353 -13.60 32.15 -15.77
CA LEU A 353 -12.73 31.02 -15.90
C LEU A 353 -11.53 31.25 -14.98
N ARG A 354 -11.28 30.33 -14.05
CA ARG A 354 -10.25 30.48 -13.02
C ARG A 354 -9.43 29.21 -12.90
N GLY A 355 -8.13 29.37 -12.64
CA GLY A 355 -7.26 28.34 -12.10
C GLY A 355 -7.07 28.60 -10.62
N ARG A 356 -7.16 27.58 -9.81
CA ARG A 356 -6.98 27.63 -8.36
C ARG A 356 -5.99 26.55 -7.93
N TYR A 357 -5.12 26.89 -7.00
CA TYR A 357 -4.27 25.96 -6.29
C TYR A 357 -4.66 25.98 -4.82
N ASP A 358 -4.95 24.81 -4.29
CA ASP A 358 -5.19 24.56 -2.86
C ASP A 358 -3.97 23.90 -2.25
N HIS A 359 -3.52 24.41 -1.11
CA HIS A 359 -2.49 23.81 -0.29
C HIS A 359 -3.09 23.49 1.08
N VAL A 360 -3.18 22.22 1.39
CA VAL A 360 -3.63 21.72 2.69
C VAL A 360 -2.42 21.54 3.58
N PHE A 361 -2.51 21.90 4.86
CA PHE A 361 -1.34 21.96 5.73
C PHE A 361 -0.87 20.61 6.23
N ASP A 362 -1.81 19.69 6.42
CA ASP A 362 -1.57 18.33 6.86
C ASP A 362 -2.38 17.36 5.98
N ASP A 363 -1.88 16.15 5.78
CA ASP A 363 -2.57 15.11 5.05
C ASP A 363 -3.80 14.65 5.86
N ALA A 364 -4.88 14.32 5.17
CA ALA A 364 -6.08 13.85 5.81
C ALA A 364 -5.91 12.39 6.26
N GLU A 365 -5.80 12.18 7.57
CA GLU A 365 -5.67 10.84 8.14
C GLU A 365 -7.05 10.21 8.34
N VAL A 366 -7.27 9.03 7.73
CA VAL A 366 -8.47 8.22 7.89
C VAL A 366 -8.10 6.78 8.30
N SER A 367 -8.90 6.18 9.16
CA SER A 367 -8.58 4.92 9.82
C SER A 367 -9.64 3.86 9.54
N PHE A 368 -9.30 2.89 8.71
CA PHE A 368 -10.14 1.73 8.41
C PHE A 368 -9.77 0.52 9.29
N PRO A 369 -10.58 -0.53 9.35
CA PRO A 369 -10.33 -1.69 10.23
C PRO A 369 -8.95 -2.33 10.09
N ASN A 370 -8.42 -2.41 8.85
CA ASN A 370 -7.15 -3.09 8.56
C ASN A 370 -6.07 -2.17 7.97
N THR A 371 -6.41 -0.94 7.63
CA THR A 371 -5.49 0.04 7.03
C THR A 371 -5.68 1.41 7.65
N ASN A 372 -4.63 2.22 7.62
CA ASN A 372 -4.73 3.67 7.73
C ASN A 372 -4.42 4.25 6.37
N ALA A 373 -5.07 5.35 6.02
CA ALA A 373 -4.77 6.10 4.82
C ALA A 373 -4.41 7.54 5.18
N GLU A 374 -3.39 8.07 4.52
CA GLU A 374 -2.99 9.47 4.53
C GLU A 374 -3.29 10.02 3.13
N ILE A 375 -4.18 11.00 3.02
CA ILE A 375 -4.68 11.54 1.74
C ILE A 375 -4.12 12.94 1.56
N ASP A 376 -3.27 13.16 0.54
CA ASP A 376 -2.86 14.50 0.15
C ASP A 376 -3.99 15.18 -0.63
N LEU A 377 -4.53 16.22 -0.04
CA LEU A 377 -5.62 17.03 -0.61
C LEU A 377 -5.11 18.28 -1.32
N SER A 378 -3.81 18.51 -1.43
CA SER A 378 -3.25 19.61 -2.19
C SER A 378 -3.43 19.37 -3.68
N GLY A 379 -3.80 20.42 -4.45
CA GLY A 379 -4.06 20.18 -5.86
C GLY A 379 -4.41 21.43 -6.66
N VAL A 380 -4.54 21.23 -7.96
CA VAL A 380 -4.91 22.27 -8.93
C VAL A 380 -6.33 22.05 -9.39
N SER A 381 -7.10 23.14 -9.49
CA SER A 381 -8.47 23.11 -10.02
C SER A 381 -8.65 24.13 -11.16
N ALA A 382 -9.44 23.75 -12.15
CA ALA A 382 -9.92 24.65 -13.20
C ALA A 382 -11.43 24.87 -13.01
N ILE A 383 -11.86 26.10 -12.80
CA ILE A 383 -13.23 26.46 -12.41
C ILE A 383 -13.86 27.32 -13.48
N ALA A 384 -15.05 26.95 -13.95
CA ALA A 384 -15.87 27.76 -14.85
C ALA A 384 -17.14 28.19 -14.11
N GLY A 385 -17.39 29.49 -13.96
CA GLY A 385 -18.47 29.98 -13.15
C GLY A 385 -19.42 30.92 -13.90
N ILE A 386 -20.68 30.92 -13.50
CA ILE A 386 -21.69 31.92 -13.89
C ILE A 386 -22.03 32.74 -12.65
N GLY A 387 -21.83 34.06 -12.74
CA GLY A 387 -22.05 34.99 -11.65
C GLY A 387 -23.26 35.89 -11.92
N ILE A 388 -23.98 36.21 -10.84
CA ILE A 388 -25.10 37.14 -10.84
C ILE A 388 -24.86 38.20 -9.76
N SER A 389 -24.83 39.48 -10.18
CA SER A 389 -24.78 40.63 -9.28
C SER A 389 -26.18 41.00 -8.79
N LEU A 390 -26.34 41.17 -7.48
CA LEU A 390 -27.60 41.48 -6.79
C LEU A 390 -27.73 42.95 -6.45
#